data_e050bb7b2c6831b8f6e9aa9004b7fd5f
#
_entry.id   e050bb7b2c6831b8f6e9aa9004b7fd5f
#
_cell.length_a   1.000
_cell.length_b   1.000
_cell.length_c   1.000
_cell.angle_alpha   90.00
_cell.angle_beta   90.00
_cell.angle_gamma   90.00
#
_symmetry.space_group_name_H-M   'P 1'
#
loop_
_entity.id
_entity.type
_entity.pdbx_description
1 polymer ?
#
loop_
_entity_poly.entity_id
_entity_poly.type
_entity_poly.pdbx_seq_one_letter_code
_entity_poly.pdbx_strand_id
1 'polypeptide(L)' 'MREVKICLGTIERVKDFVNAVTRLDCDVDIVSGRYVIDAKSIMGIFSVDLSKAVDLRIHAE' A
#
# COMPACT_ATOMS: atom_id res chain seq x y z
N MET A 1 14.08 7.13 0.44
CA MET A 1 12.65 6.81 0.69
C MET A 1 11.76 7.69 -0.17
N ARG A 2 10.73 7.13 -0.74
CA ARG A 2 9.72 7.86 -1.50
C ARG A 2 8.37 7.75 -0.82
N GLU A 3 7.64 8.84 -0.81
CA GLU A 3 6.27 8.84 -0.30
C GLU A 3 5.34 9.31 -1.41
N VAL A 4 4.26 8.55 -1.63
CA VAL A 4 3.27 8.84 -2.65
C VAL A 4 1.88 8.63 -2.05
N LYS A 5 0.97 9.52 -2.35
CA LYS A 5 -0.42 9.36 -1.90
C LYS A 5 -1.22 8.66 -3.00
N ILE A 6 -1.95 7.61 -2.62
CA ILE A 6 -2.76 6.84 -3.55
C ILE A 6 -4.14 6.58 -2.97
N CYS A 7 -5.06 6.22 -3.85
CA CYS A 7 -6.40 5.78 -3.45
C CYS A 7 -6.66 4.41 -4.06
N LEU A 8 -6.89 3.41 -3.23
CA LEU A 8 -7.10 2.04 -3.69
C LEU A 8 -8.55 1.73 -4.04
N GLY A 9 -9.49 2.28 -3.31
CA GLY A 9 -10.92 2.29 -3.62
C GLY A 9 -11.64 0.99 -3.92
N THR A 10 -11.07 0.09 -4.70
CA THR A 10 -11.70 -1.17 -5.13
C THR A 10 -10.79 -2.36 -4.88
N ILE A 11 -11.40 -3.55 -4.79
CA ILE A 11 -10.67 -4.80 -4.62
C ILE A 11 -9.74 -5.06 -5.81
N GLU A 12 -10.18 -4.75 -7.01
CA GLU A 12 -9.36 -4.93 -8.20
C GLU A 12 -8.11 -4.08 -8.16
N ARG A 13 -8.24 -2.82 -7.73
CA ARG A 13 -7.09 -1.93 -7.57
C ARG A 13 -6.11 -2.43 -6.53
N VAL A 14 -6.63 -3.00 -5.43
CA VAL A 14 -5.78 -3.58 -4.40
C VAL A 14 -4.98 -4.76 -4.95
N LYS A 15 -5.62 -5.63 -5.71
CA LYS A 15 -4.93 -6.77 -6.32
C LYS A 15 -3.84 -6.33 -7.28
N ASP A 16 -4.14 -5.37 -8.14
CA ASP A 16 -3.15 -4.85 -9.10
C ASP A 16 -1.99 -4.19 -8.36
N PHE A 17 -2.30 -3.44 -7.31
CA PHE A 17 -1.30 -2.78 -6.49
C PHE A 17 -0.36 -3.79 -5.83
N VAL A 18 -0.92 -4.83 -5.18
CA VAL A 18 -0.12 -5.85 -4.51
C VAL A 18 0.76 -6.59 -5.52
N ASN A 19 0.23 -6.92 -6.69
CA ASN A 19 1.02 -7.56 -7.73
C ASN A 19 2.19 -6.67 -8.18
N ALA A 20 1.96 -5.38 -8.29
CA ALA A 20 3.01 -4.45 -8.69
C ALA A 20 4.11 -4.35 -7.63
N VAL A 21 3.73 -4.14 -6.36
CA VAL A 21 4.72 -3.96 -5.28
C VAL A 21 5.46 -5.25 -4.95
N THR A 22 4.84 -6.41 -5.17
CA THR A 22 5.49 -7.70 -4.91
C THR A 22 6.70 -7.91 -5.83
N ARG A 23 6.72 -7.26 -6.98
CA ARG A 23 7.84 -7.34 -7.93
C ARG A 23 9.00 -6.45 -7.54
N LEU A 24 8.81 -5.54 -6.59
CA LEU A 24 9.86 -4.65 -6.15
C LEU A 24 10.78 -5.36 -5.16
N ASP A 25 12.08 -5.06 -5.24
CA ASP A 25 13.09 -5.62 -4.34
C ASP A 25 13.23 -4.83 -3.05
N CYS A 26 12.39 -3.84 -2.84
CA CYS A 26 12.43 -3.00 -1.66
C CYS A 26 11.16 -3.16 -0.85
N ASP A 27 11.22 -2.75 0.42
CA ASP A 27 10.05 -2.74 1.27
C ASP A 27 9.16 -1.56 0.92
N VAL A 28 7.85 -1.79 0.96
CA VAL A 28 6.84 -0.76 0.73
C VAL A 28 5.81 -0.85 1.85
N ASP A 29 5.55 0.29 2.48
CA ASP A 29 4.56 0.36 3.55
C ASP A 29 3.39 1.24 3.12
N ILE A 30 2.20 0.89 3.60
CA ILE A 30 1.01 1.73 3.49
C ILE A 30 0.78 2.37 4.84
N VAL A 31 0.65 3.70 4.85
CA VAL A 31 0.35 4.45 6.07
C VAL A 31 -1.06 4.99 5.95
N SER A 32 -1.92 4.57 6.86
CA SER A 32 -3.31 5.02 6.94
C SER A 32 -3.60 5.48 8.36
N GLY A 33 -3.59 6.79 8.57
CA GLY A 33 -3.76 7.35 9.91
C GLY A 33 -2.68 6.88 10.86
N ARG A 34 -3.08 6.07 11.84
CA ARG A 34 -2.16 5.51 12.84
C ARG A 34 -1.57 4.17 12.42
N TYR A 35 -2.05 3.60 11.34
CA TYR A 35 -1.67 2.26 10.92
C TYR A 35 -0.57 2.30 9.90
N VAL A 36 0.43 1.44 10.09
CA VAL A 36 1.48 1.20 9.11
C VAL A 36 1.41 -0.27 8.75
N ILE A 37 1.19 -0.57 7.48
CA ILE A 37 0.92 -1.92 7.00
C ILE A 37 1.86 -2.24 5.85
N ASP A 38 2.37 -3.47 5.83
CA ASP A 38 3.18 -3.94 4.71
C ASP A 38 2.33 -3.97 3.44
N ALA A 39 2.75 -3.23 2.43
CA ALA A 39 2.02 -3.15 1.16
C ALA A 39 1.95 -4.48 0.41
N LYS A 40 2.80 -5.45 0.77
CA LYS A 40 2.78 -6.79 0.18
C LYS A 40 1.80 -7.72 0.88
N SER A 41 1.16 -7.26 1.96
CA SER A 41 0.19 -8.05 2.72
C SER A 41 -1.22 -7.68 2.31
N ILE A 42 -1.83 -8.47 1.43
CA ILE A 42 -3.18 -8.19 0.94
C ILE A 42 -4.21 -8.20 2.06
N MET A 43 -4.04 -9.10 3.04
CA MET A 43 -4.96 -9.17 4.18
C MET A 43 -4.85 -7.92 5.06
N GLY A 44 -3.62 -7.42 5.26
CA GLY A 44 -3.42 -6.19 6.02
C GLY A 44 -4.05 -5.00 5.32
N ILE A 45 -3.95 -4.93 4.00
CA ILE A 45 -4.53 -3.84 3.21
C ILE A 45 -6.06 -3.81 3.38
N PHE A 46 -6.70 -4.96 3.38
CA PHE A 46 -8.16 -5.04 3.54
C PHE A 46 -8.63 -4.65 4.93
N SER A 47 -7.73 -4.52 5.91
CA SER A 47 -8.10 -4.08 7.24
C SER A 47 -8.17 -2.55 7.37
N VAL A 48 -7.74 -1.81 6.37
CA VAL A 48 -7.81 -0.34 6.38
C VAL A 48 -8.98 0.15 5.55
N ASP A 49 -9.36 1.42 5.77
CA ASP A 49 -10.44 2.05 5.01
C ASP A 49 -9.93 2.42 3.62
N LEU A 50 -10.34 1.63 2.63
CA LEU A 50 -9.90 1.82 1.24
C LEU A 50 -10.60 2.99 0.54
N SER A 51 -11.64 3.54 1.14
CA SER A 51 -12.36 4.69 0.57
C SER A 51 -11.57 5.98 0.69
N LYS A 52 -10.54 6.00 1.53
CA LYS A 52 -9.71 7.17 1.77
C LYS A 52 -8.34 6.99 1.12
N ALA A 53 -7.71 8.11 0.80
CA ALA A 53 -6.34 8.09 0.31
C ALA A 53 -5.40 7.60 1.40
N VAL A 54 -4.40 6.83 1.00
CA VAL A 54 -3.36 6.34 1.89
C VAL A 54 -2.00 6.77 1.37
N ASP A 55 -1.02 6.84 2.27
CA ASP A 55 0.34 7.19 1.88
C ASP A 55 1.16 5.91 1.69
N LEU A 56 1.91 5.86 0.59
CA LEU A 56 2.87 4.81 0.36
C LEU A 56 4.24 5.29 0.76
N ARG A 57 4.97 4.46 1.49
CA ARG A 57 6.39 4.68 1.77
C ARG A 57 7.19 3.60 1.09
N ILE A 58 7.93 3.99 0.07
CA ILE A 58 8.78 3.08 -0.68
C ILE A 58 10.20 3.22 -0.16
N HIS A 59 10.70 2.17 0.47
CA HIS A 59 12.02 2.15 1.09
C HIS A 59 13.10 1.80 0.08
N ALA A 60 13.16 2.56 -1.01
CA ALA A 60 14.17 2.41 -2.05
C ALA A 60 15.24 3.50 -1.89
N GLU A 61 16.45 3.15 -2.22
CA GLU A 61 17.55 4.11 -2.26
C GLU A 61 17.64 4.87 -3.57
#